data_50e4e56668dc9f7ea003354be6e229f1
#
_entry.id   50e4e56668dc9f7ea003354be6e229f1
#
_cell.length_a   1.000
_cell.length_b   1.000
_cell.length_c   1.000
_cell.angle_alpha   90.00
_cell.angle_beta   90.00
_cell.angle_gamma   90.00
#
_symmetry.space_group_name_H-M   'P 1'
#
loop_
_entity.id
_entity.type
_entity.pdbx_description
1 polymer ?
#
loop_
_entity_poly.entity_id
_entity_poly.type
_entity_poly.pdbx_seq_one_letter_code
_entity_poly.pdbx_strand_id
1 'polypeptide(L)'
;MTSPIPDLIVWPVLTALTVVLAGRWWLLRDSVVDRLINRGLAAGIAEHLLRAAWFEQALARLLPGDDSDVVNLARQLSLGATVLTISNIYGIATLWAGADPAHTWRRQRRYDLVAITATAIILIAGTPARRADQLIDQALGWPAVVVWIAFGLPLGATALLVGRVSVREMRTPGDTTWQERALCAAVLCTAVALGIVAVVYPIEATYSVMTGRPSLDPEMHWKAWSGFLISAVGAPAVVTVPLISTVLTRIGWDRTGRYCRRLHPLWADLTAAVPEVVLEMRRDGRTDPAIRLHRMTVEIRDSLLHLKRYSDTPDNLAATDGDPHIHARRIAEAIAAKAAGHPPNASPSMPRHHVQPGARDLTAELHQLLALAKAWPHARGLTTTIDHGPQRTRPVG
;
A
#
# COMPACT_ATOMS: atom_id res chain seq x y z
N MET A 1 -13.77 21.63 28.71
CA MET A 1 -13.00 20.39 29.00
C MET A 1 -12.22 19.99 27.75
N THR A 2 -10.92 19.94 27.84
CA THR A 2 -10.02 19.51 26.77
C THR A 2 -10.24 18.02 26.43
N SER A 3 -9.93 17.62 25.20
CA SER A 3 -9.94 16.21 24.79
C SER A 3 -9.27 15.33 25.85
N PRO A 4 -9.84 14.16 26.21
CA PRO A 4 -9.22 13.26 27.18
C PRO A 4 -7.93 12.60 26.66
N ILE A 5 -7.57 12.82 25.40
CA ILE A 5 -6.37 12.28 24.77
C ILE A 5 -5.27 13.34 24.84
N PRO A 6 -4.09 13.02 25.43
CA PRO A 6 -3.00 13.98 25.56
C PRO A 6 -2.48 14.46 24.19
N ASP A 7 -2.21 15.76 24.09
CA ASP A 7 -1.66 16.38 22.87
C ASP A 7 -0.34 15.73 22.41
N LEU A 8 0.44 15.20 23.34
CA LEU A 8 1.67 14.44 23.06
C LEU A 8 1.42 13.22 22.14
N ILE A 9 0.22 12.64 22.19
CA ILE A 9 -0.18 11.50 21.35
C ILE A 9 -0.85 12.01 20.07
N VAL A 10 -1.71 13.01 20.19
CA VAL A 10 -2.49 13.55 19.05
C VAL A 10 -1.57 14.12 17.97
N TRP A 11 -0.56 14.93 18.35
CA TRP A 11 0.33 15.58 17.41
C TRP A 11 1.13 14.63 16.50
N PRO A 12 1.87 13.63 17.03
CA PRO A 12 2.59 12.68 16.19
C PRO A 12 1.67 11.92 15.26
N VAL A 13 0.48 11.52 15.74
CA VAL A 13 -0.50 10.77 14.94
C VAL A 13 -1.04 11.65 13.79
N LEU A 14 -1.47 12.88 14.06
CA LEU A 14 -1.95 13.79 13.03
C LEU A 14 -0.86 14.14 12.01
N THR A 15 0.37 14.33 12.46
CA THR A 15 1.51 14.56 11.57
C THR A 15 1.75 13.36 10.68
N ALA A 16 1.76 12.14 11.23
CA ALA A 16 1.90 10.91 10.46
C ALA A 16 0.78 10.74 9.43
N LEU A 17 -0.48 10.98 9.83
CA LEU A 17 -1.64 10.93 8.93
C LEU A 17 -1.54 11.93 7.78
N THR A 18 -1.10 13.16 8.08
CA THR A 18 -0.91 14.21 7.07
C THR A 18 0.18 13.84 6.08
N VAL A 19 1.31 13.27 6.57
CA VAL A 19 2.39 12.76 5.71
C VAL A 19 1.90 11.60 4.83
N VAL A 20 1.13 10.67 5.40
CA VAL A 20 0.53 9.56 4.65
C VAL A 20 -0.43 10.09 3.57
N LEU A 21 -1.30 11.03 3.92
CA LEU A 21 -2.23 11.64 2.96
C LEU A 21 -1.48 12.36 1.83
N ALA A 22 -0.48 13.19 2.15
CA ALA A 22 0.34 13.89 1.17
C ALA A 22 1.09 12.91 0.26
N GLY A 23 1.71 11.88 0.83
CA GLY A 23 2.38 10.81 0.09
C GLY A 23 1.43 10.05 -0.83
N ARG A 24 0.25 9.69 -0.35
CA ARG A 24 -0.77 9.03 -1.17
C ARG A 24 -1.30 9.94 -2.27
N TRP A 25 -1.54 11.20 -1.99
CA TRP A 25 -2.00 12.16 -3.00
C TRP A 25 -0.98 12.39 -4.12
N TRP A 26 0.30 12.31 -3.78
CA TRP A 26 1.36 12.41 -4.77
C TRP A 26 1.59 11.12 -5.56
N LEU A 27 1.50 9.95 -4.89
CA LEU A 27 1.89 8.64 -5.44
C LEU A 27 0.71 7.78 -5.91
N LEU A 28 -0.45 7.91 -5.26
CA LEU A 28 -1.62 7.04 -5.40
C LEU A 28 -2.86 7.91 -5.62
N ARG A 29 -3.07 8.36 -6.87
CA ARG A 29 -4.23 9.19 -7.24
C ARG A 29 -4.94 8.72 -8.50
N ASP A 30 -4.42 7.69 -9.16
CA ASP A 30 -4.87 7.33 -10.50
C ASP A 30 -6.15 6.48 -10.45
N SER A 31 -6.29 5.61 -9.45
CA SER A 31 -7.50 4.79 -9.30
C SER A 31 -8.64 5.53 -8.58
N VAL A 32 -9.87 5.10 -8.89
CA VAL A 32 -11.08 5.62 -8.20
C VAL A 32 -11.03 5.28 -6.70
N VAL A 33 -10.56 4.08 -6.36
CA VAL A 33 -10.42 3.61 -4.97
C VAL A 33 -9.43 4.50 -4.20
N ASP A 34 -8.25 4.80 -4.80
CA ASP A 34 -7.27 5.67 -4.15
C ASP A 34 -7.81 7.07 -3.89
N ARG A 35 -8.58 7.62 -4.82
CA ARG A 35 -9.22 8.92 -4.63
C ARG A 35 -10.24 8.92 -3.50
N LEU A 36 -11.04 7.85 -3.36
CA LEU A 36 -11.98 7.70 -2.24
C LEU A 36 -11.25 7.54 -0.91
N ILE A 37 -10.17 6.74 -0.88
CA ILE A 37 -9.31 6.61 0.32
C ILE A 37 -8.74 7.96 0.72
N ASN A 38 -8.15 8.71 -0.23
CA ASN A 38 -7.54 10.01 0.04
C ASN A 38 -8.57 11.03 0.56
N ARG A 39 -9.79 11.04 0.01
CA ARG A 39 -10.90 11.88 0.52
C ARG A 39 -11.33 11.46 1.94
N GLY A 40 -11.46 10.14 2.18
CA GLY A 40 -11.78 9.61 3.50
C GLY A 40 -10.72 9.97 4.54
N LEU A 41 -9.43 9.82 4.21
CA LEU A 41 -8.33 10.25 5.08
C LEU A 41 -8.35 11.76 5.37
N ALA A 42 -8.60 12.59 4.35
CA ALA A 42 -8.70 14.04 4.54
C ALA A 42 -9.84 14.40 5.49
N ALA A 43 -11.01 13.77 5.35
CA ALA A 43 -12.14 13.98 6.25
C ALA A 43 -11.83 13.46 7.67
N GLY A 44 -11.15 12.31 7.81
CA GLY A 44 -10.70 11.79 9.11
C GLY A 44 -9.68 12.69 9.80
N ILE A 45 -8.73 13.27 9.06
CA ILE A 45 -7.80 14.28 9.62
C ILE A 45 -8.59 15.51 10.09
N ALA A 46 -9.55 15.99 9.31
CA ALA A 46 -10.41 17.12 9.71
C ALA A 46 -11.22 16.80 10.97
N GLU A 47 -11.74 15.58 11.13
CA GLU A 47 -12.39 15.10 12.36
C GLU A 47 -11.49 15.28 13.58
N HIS A 48 -10.25 14.78 13.50
CA HIS A 48 -9.32 14.84 14.63
C HIS A 48 -8.80 16.26 14.89
N LEU A 49 -8.60 17.06 13.84
CA LEU A 49 -8.25 18.48 14.00
C LEU A 49 -9.32 19.25 14.76
N LEU A 50 -10.60 19.05 14.39
CA LEU A 50 -11.74 19.70 15.05
C LEU A 50 -11.92 19.31 16.52
N ARG A 51 -11.26 18.23 16.97
CA ARG A 51 -11.25 17.77 18.38
C ARG A 51 -9.95 18.09 19.11
N ALA A 52 -8.93 18.60 18.44
CA ALA A 52 -7.66 18.92 19.03
C ALA A 52 -7.76 20.23 19.84
N ALA A 53 -7.36 20.21 21.10
CA ALA A 53 -7.51 21.36 22.02
C ALA A 53 -6.87 22.65 21.49
N TRP A 54 -5.68 22.56 20.90
CA TRP A 54 -5.02 23.71 20.28
C TRP A 54 -5.78 24.27 19.07
N PHE A 55 -6.44 23.41 18.30
CA PHE A 55 -7.23 23.82 17.14
C PHE A 55 -8.57 24.44 17.59
N GLU A 56 -9.24 23.86 18.59
CA GLU A 56 -10.41 24.43 19.23
C GLU A 56 -10.13 25.84 19.74
N GLN A 57 -8.98 26.04 20.43
CA GLN A 57 -8.54 27.38 20.92
C GLN A 57 -8.23 28.34 19.77
N ALA A 58 -7.57 27.88 18.71
CA ALA A 58 -7.30 28.72 17.55
C ALA A 58 -8.59 29.14 16.85
N LEU A 59 -9.55 28.23 16.75
CA LEU A 59 -10.87 28.49 16.14
C LEU A 59 -11.69 29.49 16.98
N ALA A 60 -11.67 29.36 18.31
CA ALA A 60 -12.32 30.28 19.23
C ALA A 60 -11.76 31.72 19.15
N ARG A 61 -10.47 31.88 18.83
CA ARG A 61 -9.87 33.20 18.60
C ARG A 61 -10.24 33.84 17.26
N LEU A 62 -10.61 33.01 16.26
CA LEU A 62 -10.88 33.46 14.88
C LEU A 62 -12.36 33.71 14.63
N LEU A 63 -13.23 32.99 15.31
CA LEU A 63 -14.68 33.09 15.13
C LEU A 63 -15.30 34.00 16.19
N PRO A 64 -16.26 34.87 15.82
CA PRO A 64 -17.04 35.65 16.78
C PRO A 64 -17.99 34.72 17.54
N GLY A 65 -17.99 34.78 18.86
CA GLY A 65 -18.88 34.00 19.74
C GLY A 65 -18.19 33.67 21.06
N ASP A 66 -18.91 33.01 21.97
CA ASP A 66 -18.33 32.49 23.19
C ASP A 66 -17.48 31.27 22.92
N ASP A 67 -16.34 31.16 23.60
CA ASP A 67 -15.38 30.05 23.41
C ASP A 67 -16.02 28.67 23.51
N SER A 68 -16.99 28.49 24.40
CA SER A 68 -17.77 27.27 24.60
C SER A 68 -18.66 26.90 23.40
N ASP A 69 -19.32 27.88 22.77
CA ASP A 69 -20.16 27.65 21.59
C ASP A 69 -19.32 27.21 20.40
N VAL A 70 -18.15 27.84 20.20
CA VAL A 70 -17.21 27.49 19.15
C VAL A 70 -16.65 26.06 19.34
N VAL A 71 -16.26 25.68 20.55
CA VAL A 71 -15.79 24.33 20.88
C VAL A 71 -16.89 23.29 20.64
N ASN A 72 -18.10 23.57 21.10
CA ASN A 72 -19.24 22.66 20.89
C ASN A 72 -19.62 22.53 19.41
N LEU A 73 -19.51 23.63 18.63
CA LEU A 73 -19.70 23.60 17.18
C LEU A 73 -18.62 22.76 16.50
N ALA A 74 -17.35 22.94 16.86
CA ALA A 74 -16.25 22.16 16.31
C ALA A 74 -16.44 20.66 16.54
N ARG A 75 -16.90 20.27 17.73
CA ARG A 75 -17.20 18.86 18.07
C ARG A 75 -18.38 18.30 17.25
N GLN A 76 -19.44 19.07 17.03
CA GLN A 76 -20.54 18.64 16.16
C GLN A 76 -20.09 18.52 14.70
N LEU A 77 -19.26 19.46 14.20
CA LEU A 77 -18.66 19.36 12.88
C LEU A 77 -17.74 18.15 12.76
N SER A 78 -17.05 17.76 13.83
CA SER A 78 -16.22 16.55 13.81
C SER A 78 -17.05 15.28 13.61
N LEU A 79 -18.26 15.18 14.18
CA LEU A 79 -19.20 14.10 13.87
C LEU A 79 -19.57 14.09 12.37
N GLY A 80 -19.81 15.27 11.80
CA GLY A 80 -20.05 15.43 10.36
C GLY A 80 -18.87 14.95 9.50
N ALA A 81 -17.64 15.28 9.89
CA ALA A 81 -16.43 14.82 9.22
C ALA A 81 -16.28 13.29 9.30
N THR A 82 -16.62 12.68 10.44
CA THR A 82 -16.70 11.21 10.58
C THR A 82 -17.70 10.62 9.60
N VAL A 83 -18.92 11.16 9.51
CA VAL A 83 -19.96 10.69 8.58
C VAL A 83 -19.49 10.82 7.13
N LEU A 84 -18.74 11.89 6.79
CA LEU A 84 -18.14 12.05 5.46
C LEU A 84 -17.03 11.02 5.19
N THR A 85 -16.21 10.70 6.18
CA THR A 85 -15.24 9.58 6.11
C THR A 85 -15.98 8.27 5.81
N ILE A 86 -17.03 7.99 6.53
CA ILE A 86 -17.87 6.79 6.37
C ILE A 86 -18.53 6.73 4.99
N SER A 87 -18.96 7.86 4.41
CA SER A 87 -19.50 7.89 3.04
C SER A 87 -18.48 7.42 1.99
N ASN A 88 -17.20 7.77 2.15
CA ASN A 88 -16.13 7.30 1.28
C ASN A 88 -15.84 5.80 1.48
N ILE A 89 -15.84 5.32 2.72
CA ILE A 89 -15.70 3.88 3.03
C ILE A 89 -16.87 3.08 2.42
N TYR A 90 -18.11 3.59 2.52
CA TYR A 90 -19.27 2.98 1.88
C TYR A 90 -19.10 2.90 0.36
N GLY A 91 -18.58 3.96 -0.28
CA GLY A 91 -18.24 3.97 -1.70
C GLY A 91 -17.22 2.89 -2.10
N ILE A 92 -16.17 2.71 -1.30
CA ILE A 92 -15.17 1.65 -1.49
C ILE A 92 -15.81 0.27 -1.31
N ALA A 93 -16.62 0.08 -0.26
CA ALA A 93 -17.30 -1.17 0.01
C ALA A 93 -18.28 -1.57 -1.11
N THR A 94 -18.96 -0.60 -1.74
CA THR A 94 -19.82 -0.89 -2.90
C THR A 94 -19.03 -1.35 -4.12
N LEU A 95 -17.84 -0.80 -4.36
CA LEU A 95 -16.94 -1.28 -5.41
C LEU A 95 -16.45 -2.71 -5.12
N TRP A 96 -16.09 -2.97 -3.88
CA TRP A 96 -15.69 -4.31 -3.44
C TRP A 96 -16.83 -5.32 -3.55
N ALA A 97 -18.08 -4.89 -3.34
CA ALA A 97 -19.27 -5.71 -3.57
C ALA A 97 -19.54 -6.01 -5.06
N GLY A 98 -18.73 -5.51 -5.99
CA GLY A 98 -18.85 -5.74 -7.43
C GLY A 98 -19.64 -4.68 -8.19
N ALA A 99 -19.81 -3.48 -7.63
CA ALA A 99 -20.47 -2.39 -8.33
C ALA A 99 -19.59 -1.81 -9.45
N ASP A 100 -20.23 -1.48 -10.60
CA ASP A 100 -19.54 -0.93 -11.77
C ASP A 100 -18.74 0.34 -11.46
N PRO A 101 -17.41 0.37 -11.72
CA PRO A 101 -16.57 1.53 -11.50
C PRO A 101 -16.97 2.78 -12.30
N ALA A 102 -17.56 2.62 -13.50
CA ALA A 102 -17.94 3.73 -14.37
C ALA A 102 -18.97 4.68 -13.73
N HIS A 103 -19.82 4.16 -12.85
CA HIS A 103 -20.88 4.92 -12.19
C HIS A 103 -20.51 5.35 -10.75
N THR A 104 -19.29 5.12 -10.31
CA THR A 104 -18.88 5.37 -8.92
C THR A 104 -19.10 6.81 -8.48
N TRP A 105 -18.72 7.81 -9.29
CA TRP A 105 -18.86 9.22 -8.93
C TRP A 105 -20.31 9.68 -8.81
N ARG A 106 -21.23 9.14 -9.62
CA ARG A 106 -22.66 9.44 -9.49
C ARG A 106 -23.23 8.86 -8.18
N ARG A 107 -22.82 7.64 -7.82
CA ARG A 107 -23.21 7.02 -6.54
C ARG A 107 -22.58 7.74 -5.37
N GLN A 108 -21.30 8.08 -5.44
CA GLN A 108 -20.60 8.78 -4.39
C GLN A 108 -21.25 10.14 -4.06
N ARG A 109 -21.67 10.90 -5.08
CA ARG A 109 -22.42 12.16 -4.84
C ARG A 109 -23.69 11.94 -4.01
N ARG A 110 -24.40 10.83 -4.19
CA ARG A 110 -25.58 10.50 -3.38
C ARG A 110 -25.17 10.17 -1.94
N TYR A 111 -24.08 9.43 -1.75
CA TYR A 111 -23.58 9.11 -0.41
C TYR A 111 -23.07 10.36 0.31
N ASP A 112 -22.36 11.22 -0.41
CA ASP A 112 -21.92 12.52 0.12
C ASP A 112 -23.11 13.40 0.48
N LEU A 113 -24.19 13.41 -0.31
CA LEU A 113 -25.42 14.15 0.00
C LEU A 113 -26.07 13.63 1.28
N VAL A 114 -26.14 12.30 1.47
CA VAL A 114 -26.64 11.69 2.71
C VAL A 114 -25.75 12.12 3.89
N ALA A 115 -24.43 12.11 3.73
CA ALA A 115 -23.50 12.56 4.77
C ALA A 115 -23.68 14.04 5.13
N ILE A 116 -23.84 14.91 4.12
CA ILE A 116 -24.08 16.34 4.32
C ILE A 116 -25.43 16.56 5.02
N THR A 117 -26.48 15.84 4.61
CA THR A 117 -27.81 15.93 5.25
C THR A 117 -27.74 15.46 6.70
N ALA A 118 -27.07 14.34 6.98
CA ALA A 118 -26.87 13.87 8.35
C ALA A 118 -26.09 14.90 9.18
N THR A 119 -25.05 15.52 8.63
CA THR A 119 -24.30 16.60 9.28
C THR A 119 -25.18 17.81 9.57
N ALA A 120 -26.02 18.23 8.62
CA ALA A 120 -26.98 19.33 8.85
C ALA A 120 -27.97 19.00 9.97
N ILE A 121 -28.50 17.78 10.03
CA ILE A 121 -29.36 17.31 11.11
C ILE A 121 -28.60 17.36 12.45
N ILE A 122 -27.37 16.89 12.50
CA ILE A 122 -26.53 16.93 13.70
C ILE A 122 -26.33 18.37 14.19
N LEU A 123 -26.05 19.31 13.30
CA LEU A 123 -25.86 20.73 13.64
C LEU A 123 -27.15 21.40 14.13
N ILE A 124 -28.26 21.14 13.45
CA ILE A 124 -29.59 21.73 13.81
C ILE A 124 -30.06 21.15 15.14
N ALA A 125 -30.12 19.83 15.28
CA ALA A 125 -30.55 19.15 16.48
C ALA A 125 -29.59 19.35 17.66
N GLY A 126 -28.33 19.61 17.43
CA GLY A 126 -27.30 19.93 18.44
C GLY A 126 -27.35 21.38 18.94
N THR A 127 -28.17 22.29 18.33
CA THR A 127 -28.25 23.69 18.73
C THR A 127 -28.68 23.89 20.18
N PRO A 128 -29.68 23.15 20.73
CA PRO A 128 -30.06 23.31 22.14
C PRO A 128 -28.91 23.00 23.12
N ALA A 129 -28.12 21.95 22.82
CA ALA A 129 -26.94 21.60 23.62
C ALA A 129 -25.89 22.71 23.61
N ARG A 130 -25.60 23.29 22.43
CA ARG A 130 -24.68 24.43 22.33
C ARG A 130 -25.15 25.63 23.14
N ARG A 131 -26.41 26.01 23.01
CA ARG A 131 -26.97 27.13 23.76
C ARG A 131 -27.02 26.92 25.28
N ALA A 132 -26.94 25.67 25.73
CA ALA A 132 -26.88 25.29 27.13
C ALA A 132 -25.43 25.09 27.62
N ASP A 133 -24.42 25.40 26.80
CA ASP A 133 -22.99 25.14 27.06
C ASP A 133 -22.67 23.69 27.42
N GLN A 134 -23.46 22.76 26.87
CA GLN A 134 -23.31 21.33 27.11
C GLN A 134 -22.72 20.62 25.89
N LEU A 135 -21.86 19.68 26.14
CA LEU A 135 -21.41 18.76 25.10
C LEU A 135 -22.60 17.88 24.68
N ILE A 136 -22.65 17.55 23.37
CA ILE A 136 -23.76 16.71 22.84
C ILE A 136 -23.83 15.34 23.52
N ASP A 137 -22.70 14.82 24.00
CA ASP A 137 -22.58 13.55 24.72
C ASP A 137 -23.19 13.64 26.13
N GLN A 138 -23.32 14.82 26.70
CA GLN A 138 -23.84 15.10 28.04
C GLN A 138 -25.24 15.71 27.98
N ALA A 139 -25.70 16.11 26.80
CA ALA A 139 -26.98 16.74 26.62
C ALA A 139 -28.13 15.76 26.87
N LEU A 140 -29.04 16.15 27.78
CA LEU A 140 -30.27 15.41 28.06
C LEU A 140 -31.38 15.96 27.16
N GLY A 141 -32.02 15.11 26.40
CA GLY A 141 -33.21 15.51 25.62
C GLY A 141 -33.31 14.81 24.26
N TRP A 142 -34.51 14.82 23.70
CA TRP A 142 -34.78 14.23 22.38
C TRP A 142 -33.88 14.75 21.24
N PRO A 143 -33.49 16.05 21.24
CA PRO A 143 -32.52 16.53 20.23
C PRO A 143 -31.20 15.76 20.21
N ALA A 144 -30.67 15.36 21.38
CA ALA A 144 -29.44 14.54 21.44
C ALA A 144 -29.67 13.14 20.83
N VAL A 145 -30.84 12.53 21.05
CA VAL A 145 -31.21 11.26 20.43
C VAL A 145 -31.23 11.38 18.89
N VAL A 146 -31.80 12.46 18.36
CA VAL A 146 -31.81 12.73 16.91
C VAL A 146 -30.40 12.85 16.37
N VAL A 147 -29.48 13.53 17.08
CA VAL A 147 -28.06 13.63 16.68
C VAL A 147 -27.43 12.24 16.59
N TRP A 148 -27.60 11.40 17.60
CA TRP A 148 -27.00 10.06 17.63
C TRP A 148 -27.62 9.11 16.61
N ILE A 149 -28.91 9.25 16.29
CA ILE A 149 -29.55 8.50 15.19
C ILE A 149 -28.97 8.97 13.83
N ALA A 150 -28.88 10.29 13.58
CA ALA A 150 -28.35 10.83 12.35
C ALA A 150 -26.87 10.44 12.12
N PHE A 151 -26.10 10.34 13.20
CA PHE A 151 -24.72 9.83 13.18
C PHE A 151 -24.67 8.32 12.96
N GLY A 152 -25.48 7.55 13.71
CA GLY A 152 -25.43 6.09 13.71
C GLY A 152 -25.94 5.43 12.43
N LEU A 153 -26.94 5.99 11.76
CA LEU A 153 -27.52 5.39 10.55
C LEU A 153 -26.50 5.17 9.42
N PRO A 154 -25.68 6.16 9.00
CA PRO A 154 -24.64 5.95 8.00
C PRO A 154 -23.56 4.95 8.44
N LEU A 155 -23.19 4.98 9.73
CA LEU A 155 -22.23 4.03 10.30
C LEU A 155 -22.76 2.59 10.23
N GLY A 156 -24.00 2.38 10.68
CA GLY A 156 -24.66 1.07 10.67
C GLY A 156 -24.80 0.50 9.25
N ALA A 157 -25.24 1.34 8.31
CA ALA A 157 -25.33 0.93 6.90
C ALA A 157 -23.98 0.51 6.33
N THR A 158 -22.92 1.24 6.65
CA THR A 158 -21.55 0.92 6.22
C THR A 158 -21.05 -0.35 6.88
N ALA A 159 -21.25 -0.49 8.19
CA ALA A 159 -20.87 -1.68 8.96
C ALA A 159 -21.53 -2.95 8.38
N LEU A 160 -22.83 -2.88 8.05
CA LEU A 160 -23.56 -3.98 7.44
C LEU A 160 -23.02 -4.33 6.06
N LEU A 161 -22.73 -3.35 5.21
CA LEU A 161 -22.21 -3.59 3.87
C LEU A 161 -20.80 -4.19 3.94
N VAL A 162 -19.90 -3.57 4.68
CA VAL A 162 -18.51 -4.04 4.85
C VAL A 162 -18.50 -5.43 5.48
N GLY A 163 -19.31 -5.66 6.52
CA GLY A 163 -19.43 -6.96 7.16
C GLY A 163 -19.90 -8.06 6.19
N ARG A 164 -20.94 -7.77 5.39
CA ARG A 164 -21.44 -8.72 4.37
C ARG A 164 -20.38 -9.06 3.32
N VAL A 165 -19.65 -8.05 2.83
CA VAL A 165 -18.61 -8.26 1.82
C VAL A 165 -17.44 -9.06 2.41
N SER A 166 -16.99 -8.73 3.62
CA SER A 166 -15.91 -9.45 4.30
C SER A 166 -16.27 -10.92 4.57
N VAL A 167 -17.50 -11.19 5.02
CA VAL A 167 -17.97 -12.57 5.26
C VAL A 167 -18.09 -13.34 3.94
N ARG A 168 -18.58 -12.69 2.87
CA ARG A 168 -18.65 -13.31 1.53
C ARG A 168 -17.27 -13.71 1.05
N GLU A 169 -16.29 -12.82 1.16
CA GLU A 169 -14.89 -13.05 0.74
C GLU A 169 -14.27 -14.22 1.51
N MET A 170 -14.44 -14.26 2.83
CA MET A 170 -13.93 -15.36 3.66
C MET A 170 -14.60 -16.73 3.37
N ARG A 171 -15.83 -16.73 2.84
CA ARG A 171 -16.56 -17.95 2.48
C ARG A 171 -16.29 -18.43 1.05
N THR A 172 -15.71 -17.59 0.19
CA THR A 172 -15.42 -17.98 -1.20
C THR A 172 -14.25 -18.97 -1.20
N PRO A 173 -14.45 -20.21 -1.72
CA PRO A 173 -13.37 -21.19 -1.85
C PRO A 173 -12.37 -20.70 -2.89
N GLY A 174 -11.15 -20.44 -2.52
CA GLY A 174 -10.08 -20.02 -3.40
C GLY A 174 -8.73 -20.16 -2.69
N ASP A 175 -7.62 -20.04 -3.42
CA ASP A 175 -6.26 -20.06 -2.88
C ASP A 175 -5.91 -18.75 -2.14
N THR A 176 -6.83 -18.31 -1.25
CA THR A 176 -6.59 -17.12 -0.43
C THR A 176 -5.47 -17.39 0.56
N THR A 177 -4.46 -16.54 0.54
CA THR A 177 -3.35 -16.61 1.49
C THR A 177 -3.84 -16.33 2.91
N TRP A 178 -3.11 -16.84 3.91
CA TRP A 178 -3.45 -16.55 5.31
C TRP A 178 -3.46 -15.04 5.62
N GLN A 179 -2.63 -14.26 4.91
CA GLN A 179 -2.55 -12.80 5.04
C GLN A 179 -3.83 -12.11 4.56
N GLU A 180 -4.40 -12.54 3.45
CA GLU A 180 -5.68 -12.02 2.94
C GLU A 180 -6.83 -12.35 3.89
N ARG A 181 -6.85 -13.56 4.45
CA ARG A 181 -7.85 -13.94 5.47
C ARG A 181 -7.73 -13.10 6.73
N ALA A 182 -6.50 -12.87 7.21
CA ALA A 182 -6.24 -12.02 8.38
C ALA A 182 -6.69 -10.57 8.14
N LEU A 183 -6.46 -10.03 6.93
CA LEU A 183 -6.93 -8.70 6.54
C LEU A 183 -8.46 -8.62 6.52
N CYS A 184 -9.14 -9.59 5.89
CA CYS A 184 -10.60 -9.66 5.88
C CYS A 184 -11.18 -9.79 7.30
N ALA A 185 -10.54 -10.56 8.17
CA ALA A 185 -10.95 -10.67 9.57
C ALA A 185 -10.80 -9.35 10.32
N ALA A 186 -9.69 -8.63 10.13
CA ALA A 186 -9.46 -7.31 10.74
C ALA A 186 -10.51 -6.29 10.27
N VAL A 187 -10.82 -6.28 8.97
CA VAL A 187 -11.88 -5.43 8.39
C VAL A 187 -13.25 -5.79 8.97
N LEU A 188 -13.55 -7.09 9.12
CA LEU A 188 -14.80 -7.55 9.75
C LEU A 188 -14.89 -7.11 11.20
N CYS A 189 -13.81 -7.26 12.00
CA CYS A 189 -13.79 -6.79 13.39
C CYS A 189 -14.05 -5.28 13.47
N THR A 190 -13.46 -4.49 12.58
CA THR A 190 -13.70 -3.03 12.49
C THR A 190 -15.16 -2.74 12.13
N ALA A 191 -15.75 -3.48 11.19
CA ALA A 191 -17.15 -3.32 10.81
C ALA A 191 -18.09 -3.65 12.00
N VAL A 192 -17.80 -4.72 12.75
CA VAL A 192 -18.57 -5.07 13.97
C VAL A 192 -18.46 -3.96 15.01
N ALA A 193 -17.27 -3.43 15.27
CA ALA A 193 -17.06 -2.33 16.21
C ALA A 193 -17.85 -1.07 15.80
N LEU A 194 -17.82 -0.69 14.51
CA LEU A 194 -18.63 0.40 13.97
C LEU A 194 -20.13 0.14 14.12
N GLY A 195 -20.57 -1.09 13.88
CA GLY A 195 -21.97 -1.49 14.05
C GLY A 195 -22.43 -1.39 15.51
N ILE A 196 -21.58 -1.78 16.45
CA ILE A 196 -21.85 -1.64 17.90
C ILE A 196 -22.03 -0.16 18.25
N VAL A 197 -21.09 0.70 17.83
CA VAL A 197 -21.15 2.16 18.06
C VAL A 197 -22.44 2.76 17.48
N ALA A 198 -22.81 2.35 16.25
CA ALA A 198 -24.00 2.83 15.57
C ALA A 198 -25.31 2.53 16.31
N VAL A 199 -25.34 1.47 17.13
CA VAL A 199 -26.51 1.04 17.90
C VAL A 199 -26.45 1.54 19.34
N VAL A 200 -25.29 1.43 19.99
CA VAL A 200 -25.15 1.75 21.43
C VAL A 200 -25.38 3.22 21.70
N TYR A 201 -24.85 4.14 20.87
CA TYR A 201 -24.99 5.57 21.13
C TYR A 201 -26.44 6.08 21.08
N PRO A 202 -27.27 5.75 20.06
CA PRO A 202 -28.67 6.10 20.08
C PRO A 202 -29.46 5.47 21.26
N ILE A 203 -29.15 4.22 21.62
CA ILE A 203 -29.79 3.52 22.74
C ILE A 203 -29.44 4.21 24.06
N GLU A 204 -28.15 4.52 24.28
CA GLU A 204 -27.70 5.21 25.49
C GLU A 204 -28.33 6.59 25.61
N ALA A 205 -28.36 7.37 24.51
CA ALA A 205 -29.04 8.67 24.51
C ALA A 205 -30.52 8.56 24.84
N THR A 206 -31.21 7.56 24.28
CA THR A 206 -32.64 7.31 24.57
C THR A 206 -32.84 6.92 26.03
N TYR A 207 -32.00 6.03 26.56
CA TYR A 207 -32.06 5.62 27.97
C TYR A 207 -31.83 6.82 28.90
N SER A 208 -30.86 7.69 28.60
CA SER A 208 -30.59 8.89 29.39
C SER A 208 -31.78 9.84 29.43
N VAL A 209 -32.49 10.02 28.30
CA VAL A 209 -33.71 10.84 28.24
C VAL A 209 -34.84 10.23 29.06
N MET A 210 -35.04 8.90 29.00
CA MET A 210 -36.15 8.23 29.70
C MET A 210 -35.94 8.14 31.20
N THR A 211 -34.68 8.05 31.65
CA THR A 211 -34.36 7.86 33.08
C THR A 211 -33.93 9.14 33.79
N GLY A 212 -33.66 10.22 33.05
CA GLY A 212 -33.06 11.45 33.56
C GLY A 212 -31.64 11.28 34.12
N ARG A 213 -30.97 10.13 33.84
CA ARG A 213 -29.64 9.83 34.31
C ARG A 213 -28.59 10.21 33.23
N PRO A 214 -27.46 10.79 33.62
CA PRO A 214 -26.40 11.08 32.67
C PRO A 214 -25.83 9.80 32.04
N SER A 215 -25.08 9.96 30.96
CA SER A 215 -24.34 8.87 30.27
C SER A 215 -23.59 7.96 31.27
N LEU A 216 -23.51 6.66 30.94
CA LEU A 216 -22.76 5.65 31.71
C LEU A 216 -21.26 5.94 31.79
N ASP A 217 -20.73 6.77 30.88
CA ASP A 217 -19.34 7.23 30.85
C ASP A 217 -19.28 8.76 30.91
N PRO A 218 -19.46 9.36 32.09
CA PRO A 218 -19.52 10.81 32.24
C PRO A 218 -18.20 11.50 31.88
N GLU A 219 -17.09 10.80 32.00
CA GLU A 219 -15.75 11.31 31.62
C GLU A 219 -15.38 11.01 30.17
N MET A 220 -16.19 10.20 29.48
CA MET A 220 -16.05 9.86 28.05
C MET A 220 -14.69 9.26 27.66
N HIS A 221 -13.91 8.76 28.60
CA HIS A 221 -12.57 8.24 28.35
C HIS A 221 -12.58 7.08 27.37
N TRP A 222 -13.40 6.06 27.60
CA TRP A 222 -13.43 4.88 26.74
C TRP A 222 -13.95 5.19 25.33
N LYS A 223 -14.95 6.09 25.20
CA LYS A 223 -15.52 6.52 23.92
C LYS A 223 -14.47 7.27 23.08
N ALA A 224 -13.76 8.20 23.72
CA ALA A 224 -12.71 8.97 23.05
C ALA A 224 -11.53 8.10 22.63
N TRP A 225 -11.02 7.25 23.53
CA TRP A 225 -9.90 6.37 23.23
C TRP A 225 -10.24 5.31 22.17
N SER A 226 -11.40 4.65 22.26
CA SER A 226 -11.79 3.64 21.26
C SER A 226 -12.01 4.27 19.89
N GLY A 227 -12.70 5.42 19.82
CA GLY A 227 -12.86 6.17 18.59
C GLY A 227 -11.54 6.59 17.98
N PHE A 228 -10.63 7.15 18.77
CA PHE A 228 -9.30 7.57 18.32
C PHE A 228 -8.45 6.40 17.82
N LEU A 229 -8.39 5.29 18.56
CA LEU A 229 -7.61 4.12 18.15
C LEU A 229 -8.12 3.51 16.84
N ILE A 230 -9.44 3.45 16.66
CA ILE A 230 -10.03 2.89 15.43
C ILE A 230 -9.82 3.84 14.25
N SER A 231 -10.13 5.12 14.41
CA SER A 231 -10.15 6.08 13.29
C SER A 231 -8.78 6.69 12.98
N ALA A 232 -7.96 6.96 13.99
CA ALA A 232 -6.67 7.62 13.82
C ALA A 232 -5.49 6.64 13.66
N VAL A 233 -5.61 5.42 14.16
CA VAL A 233 -4.52 4.44 14.12
C VAL A 233 -4.90 3.23 13.26
N GLY A 234 -6.00 2.56 13.55
CA GLY A 234 -6.37 1.29 12.91
C GLY A 234 -6.64 1.42 11.42
N ALA A 235 -7.57 2.29 11.03
CA ALA A 235 -7.93 2.46 9.63
C ALA A 235 -6.77 3.03 8.78
N PRO A 236 -6.04 4.06 9.22
CA PRO A 236 -4.89 4.56 8.47
C PRO A 236 -3.72 3.59 8.37
N ALA A 237 -3.49 2.73 9.36
CA ALA A 237 -2.45 1.70 9.29
C ALA A 237 -2.65 0.80 8.05
N VAL A 238 -3.89 0.37 7.79
CA VAL A 238 -4.24 -0.46 6.62
C VAL A 238 -3.92 0.27 5.30
N VAL A 239 -4.29 1.55 5.18
CA VAL A 239 -4.09 2.31 3.93
C VAL A 239 -2.65 2.80 3.73
N THR A 240 -1.81 2.71 4.76
CA THR A 240 -0.38 3.03 4.69
C THR A 240 0.42 1.92 4.00
N VAL A 241 -0.02 0.66 4.08
CA VAL A 241 0.66 -0.50 3.48
C VAL A 241 0.90 -0.33 1.97
N PRO A 242 -0.10 0.02 1.13
CA PRO A 242 0.12 0.26 -0.30
C PRO A 242 1.09 1.42 -0.57
N LEU A 243 1.06 2.47 0.26
CA LEU A 243 1.98 3.59 0.14
C LEU A 243 3.43 3.15 0.38
N ILE A 244 3.69 2.44 1.48
CA ILE A 244 5.02 1.90 1.81
C ILE A 244 5.49 0.98 0.68
N SER A 245 4.65 0.06 0.22
CA SER A 245 4.97 -0.84 -0.89
C SER A 245 5.37 -0.06 -2.14
N THR A 246 4.60 0.96 -2.53
CA THR A 246 4.88 1.81 -3.70
C THR A 246 6.20 2.57 -3.55
N VAL A 247 6.48 3.11 -2.36
CA VAL A 247 7.75 3.80 -2.06
C VAL A 247 8.91 2.83 -2.15
N LEU A 248 8.81 1.66 -1.52
CA LEU A 248 9.86 0.63 -1.56
C LEU A 248 10.15 0.16 -2.99
N THR A 249 9.09 0.00 -3.82
CA THR A 249 9.23 -0.35 -5.24
C THR A 249 9.93 0.76 -6.01
N ARG A 250 9.59 2.03 -5.79
CA ARG A 250 10.23 3.17 -6.47
C ARG A 250 11.70 3.35 -6.11
N ILE A 251 12.06 3.09 -4.84
CA ILE A 251 13.46 3.13 -4.37
C ILE A 251 14.21 1.84 -4.78
N GLY A 252 13.49 0.83 -5.26
CA GLY A 252 14.04 -0.48 -5.60
C GLY A 252 14.46 -1.31 -4.37
N TRP A 253 13.88 -1.04 -3.21
CA TRP A 253 14.13 -1.79 -1.98
C TRP A 253 13.16 -2.96 -1.80
N ASP A 254 12.20 -3.07 -2.69
CA ASP A 254 11.33 -4.22 -2.79
C ASP A 254 12.11 -5.48 -3.23
N ARG A 255 11.44 -6.62 -3.21
CA ARG A 255 12.04 -7.90 -3.60
C ARG A 255 12.57 -7.88 -5.04
N THR A 256 11.80 -7.28 -5.94
CA THR A 256 12.13 -7.18 -7.38
C THR A 256 13.34 -6.28 -7.62
N GLY A 257 13.39 -5.11 -7.00
CA GLY A 257 14.53 -4.20 -7.11
C GLY A 257 15.82 -4.78 -6.53
N ARG A 258 15.73 -5.57 -5.45
CA ARG A 258 16.88 -6.33 -4.92
C ARG A 258 17.39 -7.36 -5.90
N TYR A 259 16.51 -8.06 -6.62
CA TYR A 259 16.90 -9.01 -7.66
C TYR A 259 17.57 -8.30 -8.84
N CYS A 260 17.02 -7.18 -9.32
CA CYS A 260 17.63 -6.37 -10.35
C CYS A 260 19.05 -5.93 -9.97
N ARG A 261 19.26 -5.46 -8.73
CA ARG A 261 20.60 -5.05 -8.26
C ARG A 261 21.59 -6.22 -8.20
N ARG A 262 21.14 -7.41 -7.78
CA ARG A 262 21.99 -8.61 -7.73
C ARG A 262 22.35 -9.13 -9.11
N LEU A 263 21.43 -9.06 -10.07
CA LEU A 263 21.65 -9.52 -11.44
C LEU A 263 22.46 -8.51 -12.27
N HIS A 264 22.43 -7.21 -11.89
CA HIS A 264 23.01 -6.13 -12.68
C HIS A 264 24.50 -6.35 -13.08
N PRO A 265 25.42 -6.78 -12.20
CA PRO A 265 26.81 -7.00 -12.59
C PRO A 265 26.95 -8.07 -13.68
N LEU A 266 26.26 -9.20 -13.53
CA LEU A 266 26.25 -10.27 -14.54
C LEU A 266 25.61 -9.78 -15.85
N TRP A 267 24.48 -9.11 -15.79
CA TRP A 267 23.78 -8.56 -16.94
C TRP A 267 24.63 -7.54 -17.70
N ALA A 268 25.29 -6.62 -17.00
CA ALA A 268 26.12 -5.60 -17.63
C ALA A 268 27.31 -6.19 -18.40
N ASP A 269 28.01 -7.17 -17.82
CA ASP A 269 29.12 -7.81 -18.46
C ASP A 269 28.70 -8.67 -19.66
N LEU A 270 27.59 -9.42 -19.54
CA LEU A 270 27.03 -10.23 -20.63
C LEU A 270 26.57 -9.38 -21.82
N THR A 271 25.84 -8.30 -21.54
CA THR A 271 25.33 -7.38 -22.59
C THR A 271 26.48 -6.56 -23.24
N ALA A 272 27.55 -6.29 -22.51
CA ALA A 272 28.76 -5.70 -23.09
C ALA A 272 29.49 -6.68 -24.03
N ALA A 273 29.52 -7.98 -23.69
CA ALA A 273 30.11 -9.03 -24.52
C ALA A 273 29.25 -9.40 -25.75
N VAL A 274 27.91 -9.24 -25.63
CA VAL A 274 26.94 -9.61 -26.68
C VAL A 274 25.95 -8.46 -26.89
N PRO A 275 26.35 -7.34 -27.47
CA PRO A 275 25.49 -6.16 -27.63
C PRO A 275 24.30 -6.41 -28.57
N GLU A 276 24.36 -7.44 -29.40
CA GLU A 276 23.33 -7.80 -30.36
C GLU A 276 22.01 -8.27 -29.70
N VAL A 277 22.04 -8.68 -28.43
CA VAL A 277 20.85 -9.15 -27.70
C VAL A 277 20.15 -8.03 -26.93
N VAL A 278 20.75 -6.84 -26.87
CA VAL A 278 20.21 -5.72 -26.14
C VAL A 278 18.99 -5.14 -26.86
N LEU A 279 17.83 -5.23 -26.25
CA LEU A 279 16.61 -4.65 -26.79
C LEU A 279 16.67 -3.11 -26.73
N GLU A 280 16.50 -2.44 -27.88
CA GLU A 280 16.42 -0.99 -27.93
C GLU A 280 15.30 -0.45 -27.02
N MET A 281 15.66 0.39 -26.07
CA MET A 281 14.72 0.95 -25.11
C MET A 281 14.00 2.13 -25.72
N ARG A 282 12.69 2.03 -25.88
CA ARG A 282 11.86 3.24 -25.93
C ARG A 282 12.10 4.02 -24.62
N ARG A 283 12.55 5.27 -24.74
CA ARG A 283 12.91 6.16 -23.63
C ARG A 283 11.69 6.63 -22.82
N ASP A 284 10.73 5.75 -22.54
CA ASP A 284 9.61 6.06 -21.68
C ASP A 284 10.07 5.96 -20.22
N GLY A 285 10.33 7.11 -19.65
CA GLY A 285 11.15 7.42 -18.50
C GLY A 285 10.85 6.78 -17.14
N ARG A 286 10.04 5.72 -17.04
CA ARG A 286 9.83 4.96 -15.79
C ARG A 286 9.44 3.52 -16.11
N THR A 287 10.43 2.69 -16.30
CA THR A 287 10.19 1.25 -16.47
C THR A 287 9.85 0.62 -15.11
N ASP A 288 8.70 -0.06 -15.02
CA ASP A 288 8.29 -0.87 -13.88
C ASP A 288 9.44 -1.83 -13.51
N PRO A 289 9.85 -1.93 -12.22
CA PRO A 289 10.86 -2.87 -11.76
C PRO A 289 10.60 -4.32 -12.19
N ALA A 290 9.36 -4.75 -12.31
CA ALA A 290 9.00 -6.07 -12.81
C ALA A 290 9.36 -6.25 -14.29
N ILE A 291 9.06 -5.26 -15.13
CA ILE A 291 9.43 -5.25 -16.55
C ILE A 291 10.96 -5.22 -16.70
N ARG A 292 11.64 -4.42 -15.87
CA ARG A 292 13.11 -4.39 -15.86
C ARG A 292 13.71 -5.73 -15.48
N LEU A 293 13.21 -6.40 -14.44
CA LEU A 293 13.68 -7.73 -14.05
C LEU A 293 13.45 -8.75 -15.15
N HIS A 294 12.27 -8.78 -15.74
CA HIS A 294 11.93 -9.68 -16.85
C HIS A 294 12.88 -9.47 -18.03
N ARG A 295 13.10 -8.22 -18.43
CA ARG A 295 14.02 -7.87 -19.49
C ARG A 295 15.45 -8.33 -19.21
N MET A 296 15.99 -8.04 -18.02
CA MET A 296 17.32 -8.50 -17.60
C MET A 296 17.43 -10.02 -17.67
N THR A 297 16.41 -10.74 -17.24
CA THR A 297 16.38 -12.21 -17.29
C THR A 297 16.45 -12.71 -18.73
N VAL A 298 15.66 -12.12 -19.64
CA VAL A 298 15.68 -12.48 -21.07
C VAL A 298 17.03 -12.15 -21.71
N GLU A 299 17.54 -10.94 -21.53
CA GLU A 299 18.83 -10.52 -22.14
C GLU A 299 20.01 -11.34 -21.60
N ILE A 300 20.03 -11.72 -20.31
CA ILE A 300 21.01 -12.66 -19.76
C ILE A 300 20.92 -14.01 -20.47
N ARG A 301 19.70 -14.57 -20.59
CA ARG A 301 19.48 -15.87 -21.23
C ARG A 301 19.92 -15.88 -22.69
N ASP A 302 19.54 -14.87 -23.44
CA ASP A 302 19.91 -14.74 -24.85
C ASP A 302 21.43 -14.57 -25.03
N SER A 303 22.08 -13.81 -24.12
CA SER A 303 23.55 -13.70 -24.09
C SER A 303 24.21 -15.06 -23.83
N LEU A 304 23.69 -15.84 -22.87
CA LEU A 304 24.21 -17.19 -22.59
C LEU A 304 24.05 -18.14 -23.79
N LEU A 305 22.89 -18.07 -24.47
CA LEU A 305 22.65 -18.84 -25.69
C LEU A 305 23.61 -18.44 -26.82
N HIS A 306 23.89 -17.15 -26.97
CA HIS A 306 24.87 -16.66 -27.94
C HIS A 306 26.30 -17.14 -27.61
N LEU A 307 26.72 -17.02 -26.33
CA LEU A 307 28.05 -17.44 -25.87
C LEU A 307 28.27 -18.95 -25.89
N LYS A 308 27.22 -19.76 -25.94
CA LYS A 308 27.30 -21.21 -26.09
C LYS A 308 28.15 -21.62 -27.34
N ARG A 309 28.14 -20.79 -28.38
CA ARG A 309 28.91 -21.04 -29.62
C ARG A 309 30.42 -20.87 -29.45
N TYR A 310 30.87 -20.24 -28.38
CA TYR A 310 32.27 -19.96 -28.07
C TYR A 310 32.82 -20.81 -26.93
N SER A 311 32.07 -21.82 -26.50
CA SER A 311 32.47 -22.74 -25.42
C SER A 311 32.94 -24.08 -26.02
N ASP A 312 34.03 -24.62 -25.49
CA ASP A 312 34.55 -25.95 -25.89
C ASP A 312 33.61 -27.10 -25.51
N THR A 313 32.70 -26.88 -24.56
CA THR A 313 31.70 -27.86 -24.11
C THR A 313 30.29 -27.27 -24.13
N PRO A 314 29.68 -27.17 -25.33
CA PRO A 314 28.41 -26.44 -25.50
C PRO A 314 27.22 -27.00 -24.69
N ASP A 315 27.18 -28.31 -24.42
CA ASP A 315 26.06 -28.92 -23.67
C ASP A 315 26.05 -28.56 -22.17
N ASN A 316 27.21 -28.24 -21.60
CA ASN A 316 27.37 -27.91 -20.20
C ASN A 316 27.10 -26.43 -19.87
N LEU A 317 27.06 -25.52 -20.86
CA LEU A 317 26.66 -24.13 -20.64
C LEU A 317 25.14 -23.96 -20.50
N ALA A 318 24.35 -24.88 -21.05
CA ALA A 318 22.89 -24.88 -20.94
C ALA A 318 22.39 -25.74 -19.78
N ALA A 319 23.22 -26.62 -19.22
CA ALA A 319 22.87 -27.46 -18.07
C ALA A 319 22.99 -26.65 -16.78
N THR A 320 21.85 -26.37 -16.20
CA THR A 320 21.67 -25.54 -14.98
C THR A 320 21.93 -26.33 -13.69
N ASP A 321 22.22 -27.62 -13.77
CA ASP A 321 22.34 -28.53 -12.61
C ASP A 321 23.77 -28.66 -12.03
N GLY A 322 24.68 -27.77 -12.44
CA GLY A 322 26.08 -27.79 -11.98
C GLY A 322 26.40 -26.72 -10.92
N ASP A 323 27.62 -26.82 -10.35
CA ASP A 323 28.15 -25.79 -9.43
C ASP A 323 28.13 -24.40 -10.12
N PRO A 324 27.46 -23.39 -9.54
CA PRO A 324 27.39 -22.03 -10.08
C PRO A 324 28.77 -21.40 -10.34
N HIS A 325 29.79 -21.76 -9.58
CA HIS A 325 31.16 -21.26 -9.76
C HIS A 325 31.81 -21.81 -11.01
N ILE A 326 31.64 -23.10 -11.30
CA ILE A 326 32.13 -23.73 -12.52
C ILE A 326 31.43 -23.14 -13.74
N HIS A 327 30.10 -22.94 -13.62
CA HIS A 327 29.31 -22.33 -14.69
C HIS A 327 29.74 -20.88 -14.95
N ALA A 328 29.90 -20.05 -13.92
CA ALA A 328 30.40 -18.68 -14.06
C ALA A 328 31.77 -18.61 -14.75
N ARG A 329 32.71 -19.51 -14.41
CA ARG A 329 34.02 -19.59 -15.02
C ARG A 329 33.95 -19.92 -16.52
N ARG A 330 33.15 -20.90 -16.91
CA ARG A 330 32.96 -21.28 -18.33
C ARG A 330 32.36 -20.14 -19.15
N ILE A 331 31.44 -19.37 -18.58
CA ILE A 331 30.88 -18.18 -19.22
C ILE A 331 31.98 -17.13 -19.43
N ALA A 332 32.82 -16.88 -18.42
CA ALA A 332 33.92 -15.93 -18.52
C ALA A 332 34.97 -16.36 -19.59
N GLU A 333 35.26 -17.65 -19.68
CA GLU A 333 36.12 -18.24 -20.72
C GLU A 333 35.51 -18.04 -22.13
N ALA A 334 34.19 -18.26 -22.29
CA ALA A 334 33.47 -18.03 -23.55
C ALA A 334 33.45 -16.55 -23.96
N ILE A 335 33.34 -15.62 -23.02
CA ILE A 335 33.47 -14.18 -23.27
C ILE A 335 34.85 -13.84 -23.74
N ALA A 336 35.91 -14.36 -23.10
CA ALA A 336 37.30 -14.15 -23.49
C ALA A 336 37.59 -14.72 -24.90
N ALA A 337 37.11 -15.91 -25.21
CA ALA A 337 37.22 -16.52 -26.53
C ALA A 337 36.57 -15.68 -27.64
N LYS A 338 35.34 -15.15 -27.39
CA LYS A 338 34.66 -14.21 -28.30
C LYS A 338 35.46 -12.93 -28.48
N ALA A 339 35.98 -12.34 -27.39
CA ALA A 339 36.79 -11.11 -27.44
C ALA A 339 38.13 -11.31 -28.19
N ALA A 340 38.73 -12.50 -28.11
CA ALA A 340 39.91 -12.88 -28.84
C ALA A 340 39.66 -13.15 -30.34
N GLY A 341 38.40 -13.05 -30.80
CA GLY A 341 38.07 -13.27 -32.22
C GLY A 341 38.04 -14.73 -32.64
N HIS A 342 37.93 -15.68 -31.71
CA HIS A 342 37.80 -17.09 -32.07
C HIS A 342 36.52 -17.28 -32.90
N PRO A 343 36.59 -18.12 -33.99
CA PRO A 343 35.40 -18.42 -34.76
C PRO A 343 34.38 -19.18 -33.90
N PRO A 344 33.07 -18.92 -34.05
CA PRO A 344 32.04 -19.66 -33.34
C PRO A 344 32.11 -21.15 -33.77
N ASN A 345 32.08 -22.06 -32.82
CA ASN A 345 32.03 -23.47 -33.07
C ASN A 345 30.88 -23.78 -34.01
N ALA A 346 31.09 -24.56 -35.08
CA ALA A 346 30.06 -24.98 -35.98
C ALA A 346 28.98 -25.69 -35.17
N SER A 347 27.77 -25.11 -35.13
CA SER A 347 26.66 -25.66 -34.36
C SER A 347 26.42 -27.09 -34.81
N PRO A 348 26.43 -28.09 -33.93
CA PRO A 348 25.82 -29.36 -34.25
C PRO A 348 24.36 -29.05 -34.62
N SER A 349 23.92 -29.60 -35.78
CA SER A 349 22.57 -29.48 -36.31
C SER A 349 21.58 -29.57 -35.17
N MET A 350 20.82 -28.48 -34.95
CA MET A 350 19.77 -28.42 -33.92
C MET A 350 18.98 -29.72 -33.94
N PRO A 351 18.89 -30.46 -32.83
CA PRO A 351 17.81 -31.39 -32.66
C PRO A 351 16.51 -30.58 -32.65
N ARG A 352 15.64 -30.77 -33.63
CA ARG A 352 14.30 -30.14 -33.72
C ARG A 352 13.35 -30.60 -32.60
N HIS A 353 13.84 -30.95 -31.43
CA HIS A 353 13.05 -31.48 -30.36
C HIS A 353 13.07 -30.58 -29.11
N HIS A 354 11.94 -29.95 -28.92
CA HIS A 354 11.42 -29.43 -27.67
C HIS A 354 12.21 -28.29 -26.99
N VAL A 355 12.07 -27.10 -27.57
CA VAL A 355 11.78 -25.98 -26.72
C VAL A 355 10.36 -26.18 -26.19
N GLN A 356 10.18 -27.01 -25.20
CA GLN A 356 9.10 -26.78 -24.27
C GLN A 356 9.60 -25.61 -23.39
N PRO A 357 8.99 -24.43 -23.52
CA PRO A 357 9.04 -23.47 -22.45
C PRO A 357 8.20 -24.13 -21.35
N GLY A 358 8.87 -24.89 -20.52
CA GLY A 358 8.25 -25.33 -19.30
C GLY A 358 7.86 -24.09 -18.55
N ALA A 359 6.59 -23.69 -18.66
CA ALA A 359 5.94 -22.72 -17.79
C ALA A 359 6.04 -23.14 -16.31
N ARG A 360 6.90 -24.10 -16.00
CA ARG A 360 6.96 -24.76 -14.71
C ARG A 360 7.82 -24.06 -13.70
N ASP A 361 8.73 -23.14 -14.04
CA ASP A 361 9.51 -22.55 -12.97
C ASP A 361 10.31 -21.29 -13.34
N LEU A 362 9.63 -20.22 -13.73
CA LEU A 362 10.25 -18.88 -13.78
C LEU A 362 10.95 -18.53 -12.46
N THR A 363 10.44 -19.06 -11.33
CA THR A 363 10.99 -18.87 -10.01
C THR A 363 12.29 -19.66 -9.83
N ALA A 364 12.35 -20.91 -10.27
CA ALA A 364 13.56 -21.71 -10.24
C ALA A 364 14.64 -21.13 -11.17
N GLU A 365 14.27 -20.72 -12.39
CA GLU A 365 15.17 -20.06 -13.33
C GLU A 365 15.77 -18.78 -12.71
N LEU A 366 14.94 -17.93 -12.10
CA LEU A 366 15.42 -16.73 -11.41
C LEU A 366 16.38 -17.05 -10.28
N HIS A 367 16.11 -18.10 -9.50
CA HIS A 367 17.03 -18.53 -8.43
C HIS A 367 18.37 -19.02 -8.97
N GLN A 368 18.39 -19.72 -10.10
CA GLN A 368 19.59 -20.16 -10.77
C GLN A 368 20.42 -18.97 -11.27
N LEU A 369 19.79 -17.99 -11.92
CA LEU A 369 20.47 -16.76 -12.34
C LEU A 369 21.03 -15.96 -11.18
N LEU A 370 20.32 -15.91 -10.04
CA LEU A 370 20.81 -15.27 -8.82
C LEU A 370 22.00 -16.01 -8.20
N ALA A 371 22.03 -17.35 -8.26
CA ALA A 371 23.16 -18.15 -7.83
C ALA A 371 24.39 -17.90 -8.73
N LEU A 372 24.17 -17.85 -10.05
CA LEU A 372 25.19 -17.51 -11.02
C LEU A 372 25.74 -16.09 -10.80
N ALA A 373 24.87 -15.10 -10.61
CA ALA A 373 25.27 -13.71 -10.34
C ALA A 373 26.05 -13.58 -9.02
N LYS A 374 25.80 -14.43 -8.03
CA LYS A 374 26.58 -14.48 -6.79
C LYS A 374 27.99 -15.03 -7.01
N ALA A 375 28.17 -16.01 -7.91
CA ALA A 375 29.46 -16.61 -8.26
C ALA A 375 30.27 -15.73 -9.22
N TRP A 376 29.61 -14.84 -9.99
CA TRP A 376 30.18 -14.06 -11.08
C TRP A 376 31.42 -13.22 -10.74
N PRO A 377 31.49 -12.48 -9.60
CA PRO A 377 32.64 -11.65 -9.27
C PRO A 377 33.96 -12.42 -9.19
N HIS A 378 33.93 -13.68 -8.73
CA HIS A 378 35.08 -14.55 -8.65
C HIS A 378 35.57 -14.98 -10.06
N ALA A 379 34.64 -15.34 -10.94
CA ALA A 379 34.96 -15.73 -12.30
C ALA A 379 35.55 -14.58 -13.11
N ARG A 380 35.04 -13.38 -12.96
CA ARG A 380 35.54 -12.15 -13.61
C ARG A 380 36.99 -11.82 -13.18
N GLY A 381 37.31 -12.00 -11.88
CA GLY A 381 38.68 -11.75 -11.38
C GLY A 381 39.73 -12.67 -11.96
N LEU A 382 39.39 -13.91 -12.29
CA LEU A 382 40.31 -14.89 -12.87
C LEU A 382 40.70 -14.56 -14.32
N THR A 383 39.78 -14.01 -15.12
CA THR A 383 40.05 -13.61 -16.50
C THR A 383 40.93 -12.36 -16.62
N THR A 384 40.78 -11.40 -15.69
CA THR A 384 41.64 -10.19 -15.67
C THR A 384 43.09 -10.47 -15.27
N THR A 385 43.32 -11.53 -14.50
CA THR A 385 44.68 -11.91 -14.02
C THR A 385 45.50 -12.61 -15.14
N ILE A 386 44.85 -13.21 -16.11
CA ILE A 386 45.52 -13.92 -17.23
C ILE A 386 46.09 -12.90 -18.23
N ASP A 387 45.53 -11.71 -18.37
CA ASP A 387 45.98 -10.68 -19.34
C ASP A 387 47.20 -9.87 -18.85
N HIS A 388 47.64 -10.06 -17.60
CA HIS A 388 48.79 -9.38 -16.99
C HIS A 388 49.94 -10.34 -16.67
N GLY A 389 50.07 -11.44 -17.42
CA GLY A 389 51.24 -12.28 -17.38
C GLY A 389 52.54 -11.50 -17.74
N PRO A 390 53.65 -11.65 -16.98
CA PRO A 390 54.86 -10.85 -17.22
C PRO A 390 55.40 -11.08 -18.61
N GLN A 391 55.39 -10.04 -19.44
CA GLN A 391 56.22 -10.03 -20.69
C GLN A 391 57.68 -10.29 -20.29
N ARG A 392 58.12 -11.53 -20.45
CA ARG A 392 59.53 -11.85 -20.38
C ARG A 392 60.25 -11.10 -21.51
N THR A 393 60.85 -9.97 -21.19
CA THR A 393 61.88 -9.34 -22.02
C THR A 393 62.99 -10.33 -22.17
N ARG A 394 63.16 -10.91 -23.38
CA ARG A 394 64.36 -11.61 -23.76
C ARG A 394 65.49 -10.56 -23.87
N PRO A 395 66.63 -10.75 -23.20
CA PRO A 395 67.80 -9.95 -23.48
C PRO A 395 68.36 -10.38 -24.84
N VAL A 396 68.55 -9.42 -25.76
CA VAL A 396 69.36 -9.55 -26.99
C VAL A 396 70.81 -9.48 -26.53
N GLY A 397 71.53 -10.59 -26.70
CA GLY A 397 72.98 -10.68 -26.62
C GLY A 397 73.57 -10.60 -28.00
#